data_033192487a09b551a57c70f41df35c60
#
_entry.id   033192487a09b551a57c70f41df35c60
#
_cell.length_a   1.000
_cell.length_b   1.000
_cell.length_c   1.000
_cell.angle_alpha   90.00
_cell.angle_beta   90.00
_cell.angle_gamma   90.00
#
_symmetry.space_group_name_H-M   'P 1'
#
loop_
_entity.id
_entity.type
_entity.pdbx_description
1 polymer ?
#
loop_
_entity_poly.entity_id
_entity_poly.type
_entity_poly.pdbx_seq_one_letter_code
_entity_poly.pdbx_strand_id
1 'polypeptide(L)'
;HIMESRKMLNNASYFAFTATQKNKTLEIFGYSFTEGNKVKHRPFHNYTMKQAIQEGFIIDVLKHYTPVESYYRLIKTVEDDPEFDVRRAKKKLRKYVESHTYAIREKTEIMIDHFHDSVMSHRKIGGQARSMIVTGSIERAYQYYQAFVNYLRERKSPYKAIVAFSGEHEFGGRKVTEASLNGFPSKKIPEKFIQEPYRFLIAADKFQTGYDEPLLH
;
A
#
# COMPACT_ATOMS: atom_id res chain seq x y z
N HIS A 1 -8.52 -19.56 -28.82
CA HIS A 1 -8.47 -18.13 -29.18
C HIS A 1 -7.40 -17.35 -28.42
N ILE A 2 -7.46 -17.29 -27.04
CA ILE A 2 -6.46 -16.51 -26.26
C ILE A 2 -5.07 -17.17 -26.29
N MET A 3 -5.01 -18.49 -26.27
CA MET A 3 -3.76 -19.24 -26.36
C MET A 3 -3.12 -19.12 -27.76
N GLU A 4 -3.90 -19.16 -28.80
CA GLU A 4 -3.45 -18.94 -30.19
C GLU A 4 -2.92 -17.51 -30.40
N SER A 5 -3.65 -16.49 -29.91
CA SER A 5 -3.22 -15.09 -30.02
C SER A 5 -1.91 -14.79 -29.26
N ARG A 6 -1.55 -15.62 -28.27
CA ARG A 6 -0.32 -15.50 -27.50
C ARG A 6 0.78 -16.50 -27.89
N LYS A 7 0.61 -17.22 -29.01
CA LYS A 7 1.59 -18.22 -29.49
C LYS A 7 1.95 -19.28 -28.45
N MET A 8 0.98 -19.69 -27.62
CA MET A 8 1.19 -20.76 -26.64
C MET A 8 1.28 -22.10 -27.36
N LEU A 9 2.24 -22.94 -26.96
CA LEU A 9 2.44 -24.25 -27.56
C LEU A 9 1.35 -25.22 -27.10
N ASN A 10 0.77 -25.99 -28.04
CA ASN A 10 -0.32 -26.95 -27.76
C ASN A 10 0.14 -28.16 -26.92
N ASN A 11 1.44 -28.45 -26.90
CA ASN A 11 2.04 -29.57 -26.18
C ASN A 11 2.72 -29.16 -24.87
N ALA A 12 2.44 -27.95 -24.36
CA ALA A 12 2.99 -27.44 -23.12
C ALA A 12 1.87 -27.12 -22.11
N SER A 13 2.14 -27.33 -20.82
CA SER A 13 1.28 -26.91 -19.73
C SER A 13 1.73 -25.56 -19.20
N TYR A 14 0.77 -24.70 -18.93
CA TYR A 14 1.03 -23.33 -18.46
C TYR A 14 0.39 -23.10 -17.09
N PHE A 15 1.18 -22.64 -16.14
CA PHE A 15 0.75 -22.35 -14.79
C PHE A 15 1.03 -20.89 -14.44
N ALA A 16 0.10 -20.24 -13.74
CA ALA A 16 0.27 -18.89 -13.23
C ALA A 16 0.15 -18.89 -11.71
N PHE A 17 1.17 -18.33 -11.04
CA PHE A 17 1.19 -18.12 -9.60
C PHE A 17 1.13 -16.62 -9.32
N THR A 18 0.17 -16.16 -8.52
CA THR A 18 -0.01 -14.75 -8.20
C THR A 18 -0.67 -14.56 -6.85
N ALA A 19 -0.24 -13.57 -6.11
CA ALA A 19 -0.90 -13.12 -4.89
C ALA A 19 -2.16 -12.28 -5.17
N THR A 20 -2.29 -11.73 -6.40
CA THR A 20 -3.38 -10.83 -6.80
C THR A 20 -4.03 -11.32 -8.10
N GLN A 21 -5.05 -12.12 -7.96
CA GLN A 21 -5.78 -12.68 -9.10
C GLN A 21 -6.65 -11.61 -9.77
N LYS A 22 -6.41 -11.38 -11.07
CA LYS A 22 -7.27 -10.52 -11.92
C LYS A 22 -8.20 -11.39 -12.75
N ASN A 23 -9.39 -10.89 -13.07
CA ASN A 23 -10.38 -11.62 -13.89
C ASN A 23 -9.78 -12.17 -15.18
N LYS A 24 -8.97 -11.37 -15.88
CA LYS A 24 -8.29 -11.80 -17.10
C LYS A 24 -7.29 -12.96 -16.89
N THR A 25 -6.65 -13.04 -15.74
CA THR A 25 -5.78 -14.16 -15.37
C THR A 25 -6.60 -15.42 -15.13
N LEU A 26 -7.74 -15.28 -14.47
CA LEU A 26 -8.66 -16.40 -14.22
C LEU A 26 -9.32 -16.92 -15.51
N GLU A 27 -9.61 -16.05 -16.49
CA GLU A 27 -10.11 -16.44 -17.80
C GLU A 27 -9.10 -17.32 -18.57
N ILE A 28 -7.80 -17.09 -18.39
CA ILE A 28 -6.74 -17.80 -19.12
C ILE A 28 -6.32 -19.08 -18.39
N PHE A 29 -6.16 -19.03 -17.07
CA PHE A 29 -5.53 -20.09 -16.26
C PHE A 29 -6.49 -20.76 -15.27
N GLY A 30 -7.70 -20.24 -15.09
CA GLY A 30 -8.68 -20.75 -14.15
C GLY A 30 -9.63 -21.76 -14.76
N TYR A 31 -10.48 -22.34 -13.92
CA TYR A 31 -11.60 -23.17 -14.33
C TYR A 31 -12.84 -22.33 -14.59
N SER A 32 -13.47 -22.51 -15.75
CA SER A 32 -14.78 -21.93 -16.03
C SER A 32 -15.90 -22.71 -15.34
N PHE A 33 -16.89 -22.01 -14.80
CA PHE A 33 -18.13 -22.57 -14.28
C PHE A 33 -19.30 -21.62 -14.56
N THR A 34 -20.51 -22.16 -14.61
CA THR A 34 -21.71 -21.37 -14.87
C THR A 34 -22.45 -21.10 -13.55
N GLU A 35 -22.77 -19.83 -13.30
CA GLU A 35 -23.61 -19.41 -12.20
C GLU A 35 -24.77 -18.57 -12.73
N GLY A 36 -25.98 -19.15 -12.73
CA GLY A 36 -27.11 -18.59 -13.45
C GLY A 36 -26.83 -18.55 -14.96
N ASN A 37 -27.02 -17.38 -15.59
CA ASN A 37 -26.75 -17.17 -17.02
C ASN A 37 -25.35 -16.59 -17.32
N LYS A 38 -24.43 -16.60 -16.34
CA LYS A 38 -23.08 -16.03 -16.49
C LYS A 38 -22.00 -17.08 -16.31
N VAL A 39 -21.04 -17.08 -17.25
CA VAL A 39 -19.80 -17.85 -17.10
C VAL A 39 -18.88 -17.08 -16.18
N LYS A 40 -18.43 -17.73 -15.12
CA LYS A 40 -17.43 -17.23 -14.16
C LYS A 40 -16.19 -18.11 -14.18
N HIS A 41 -15.10 -17.59 -13.67
CA HIS A 41 -13.83 -18.31 -13.59
C HIS A 41 -13.32 -18.33 -12.15
N ARG A 42 -12.76 -19.47 -11.73
CA ARG A 42 -12.15 -19.65 -10.42
C ARG A 42 -10.73 -20.19 -10.56
N PRO A 43 -9.82 -19.92 -9.60
CA PRO A 43 -8.46 -20.45 -9.63
C PRO A 43 -8.46 -21.98 -9.44
N PHE A 44 -7.41 -22.62 -9.91
CA PHE A 44 -7.15 -24.04 -9.64
C PHE A 44 -6.99 -24.30 -8.16
N HIS A 45 -6.18 -23.48 -7.48
CA HIS A 45 -5.96 -23.50 -6.04
C HIS A 45 -5.90 -22.07 -5.52
N ASN A 46 -6.41 -21.86 -4.31
CA ASN A 46 -6.36 -20.57 -3.64
C ASN A 46 -6.00 -20.77 -2.16
N TYR A 47 -4.84 -20.25 -1.78
CA TYR A 47 -4.44 -20.11 -0.39
C TYR A 47 -4.88 -18.74 0.11
N THR A 48 -5.91 -18.71 0.92
CA THR A 48 -6.55 -17.46 1.32
C THR A 48 -5.84 -16.78 2.48
N MET A 49 -5.96 -15.45 2.58
CA MET A 49 -5.49 -14.71 3.75
C MET A 49 -6.06 -15.25 5.06
N LYS A 50 -7.33 -15.67 5.06
CA LYS A 50 -7.97 -16.30 6.23
C LYS A 50 -7.25 -17.57 6.66
N GLN A 51 -6.89 -18.44 5.71
CA GLN A 51 -6.12 -19.65 6.00
C GLN A 51 -4.75 -19.31 6.55
N ALA A 52 -4.03 -18.38 5.93
CA ALA A 52 -2.71 -17.94 6.37
C ALA A 52 -2.73 -17.35 7.79
N ILE A 53 -3.78 -16.62 8.17
CA ILE A 53 -3.98 -16.11 9.53
C ILE A 53 -4.25 -17.27 10.51
N GLN A 54 -5.10 -18.23 10.13
CA GLN A 54 -5.43 -19.38 10.98
C GLN A 54 -4.22 -20.28 11.21
N GLU A 55 -3.36 -20.42 10.22
CA GLU A 55 -2.13 -21.22 10.28
C GLU A 55 -0.95 -20.44 10.90
N GLY A 56 -1.13 -19.15 11.22
CA GLY A 56 -0.12 -18.32 11.87
C GLY A 56 0.99 -17.81 10.96
N PHE A 57 0.86 -17.92 9.64
CA PHE A 57 1.84 -17.40 8.69
C PHE A 57 1.78 -15.88 8.51
N ILE A 58 0.61 -15.27 8.73
CA ILE A 58 0.44 -13.81 8.69
C ILE A 58 -0.37 -13.33 9.90
N ILE A 59 -0.15 -12.08 10.28
CA ILE A 59 -0.86 -11.41 11.38
C ILE A 59 -2.29 -11.07 10.94
N ASP A 60 -3.25 -11.20 11.86
CA ASP A 60 -4.61 -10.71 11.64
C ASP A 60 -4.65 -9.17 11.69
N VAL A 61 -4.63 -8.56 10.51
CA VAL A 61 -4.62 -7.09 10.39
C VAL A 61 -5.84 -6.41 11.01
N LEU A 62 -6.96 -7.13 11.20
CA LEU A 62 -8.16 -6.57 11.83
C LEU A 62 -8.01 -6.43 13.35
N LYS A 63 -7.04 -7.09 13.96
CA LYS A 63 -6.70 -6.94 15.39
C LYS A 63 -5.68 -5.84 15.65
N HIS A 64 -5.03 -5.33 14.60
CA HIS A 64 -3.91 -4.41 14.70
C HIS A 64 -4.14 -3.17 13.82
N TYR A 65 -5.26 -2.48 14.01
CA TYR A 65 -5.55 -1.24 13.30
C TYR A 65 -5.81 -0.10 14.28
N THR A 66 -5.48 1.11 13.87
CA THR A 66 -5.77 2.34 14.63
C THR A 66 -6.87 3.12 13.90
N PRO A 67 -8.06 3.31 14.48
CA PRO A 67 -9.09 4.13 13.88
C PRO A 67 -8.70 5.62 13.94
N VAL A 68 -8.97 6.36 12.87
CA VAL A 68 -8.81 7.82 12.81
C VAL A 68 -10.18 8.46 12.75
N GLU A 69 -10.59 9.14 13.84
CA GLU A 69 -11.96 9.62 14.03
C GLU A 69 -12.40 10.75 13.07
N SER A 70 -11.46 11.52 12.54
CA SER A 70 -11.76 12.64 11.63
C SER A 70 -12.57 12.24 10.39
N TYR A 71 -12.44 10.97 9.94
CA TYR A 71 -13.21 10.42 8.83
C TYR A 71 -14.72 10.27 9.15
N TYR A 72 -15.06 9.89 10.37
CA TYR A 72 -16.45 9.60 10.77
C TYR A 72 -17.32 10.85 10.93
N ARG A 73 -16.78 11.95 11.39
CA ARG A 73 -17.55 13.21 11.57
C ARG A 73 -18.03 13.77 10.25
N LEU A 74 -17.22 13.70 9.19
CA LEU A 74 -17.59 14.18 7.86
C LEU A 74 -18.61 13.28 7.16
N ILE A 75 -18.52 11.96 7.32
CA ILE A 75 -19.50 11.01 6.76
C ILE A 75 -20.87 11.24 7.40
N LYS A 76 -20.95 11.40 8.71
CA LYS A 76 -22.21 11.61 9.42
C LYS A 76 -22.95 12.85 8.94
N THR A 77 -22.24 13.95 8.64
CA THR A 77 -22.81 15.18 8.11
C THR A 77 -23.41 15.00 6.69
N VAL A 78 -22.89 14.04 5.91
CA VAL A 78 -23.39 13.75 4.54
C VAL A 78 -24.52 12.72 4.54
N GLU A 79 -24.56 11.81 5.52
CA GLU A 79 -25.65 10.82 5.65
C GLU A 79 -26.98 11.46 6.05
N ASP A 80 -26.93 12.63 6.67
CA ASP A 80 -28.11 13.39 7.10
C ASP A 80 -28.72 14.28 5.98
N ASP A 81 -28.17 14.27 4.74
CA ASP A 81 -28.66 15.03 3.60
C ASP A 81 -29.44 14.13 2.61
N PRO A 82 -30.77 14.25 2.50
CA PRO A 82 -31.62 13.34 1.71
C PRO A 82 -31.51 13.49 0.18
N GLU A 83 -30.85 14.53 -0.35
CA GLU A 83 -30.74 14.79 -1.80
C GLU A 83 -29.44 14.21 -2.44
N PHE A 84 -28.59 13.57 -1.68
CA PHE A 84 -27.28 13.11 -2.17
C PHE A 84 -27.27 11.65 -2.64
N ASP A 85 -26.69 11.39 -3.82
CA ASP A 85 -26.23 10.03 -4.20
C ASP A 85 -25.12 9.59 -3.24
N VAL A 86 -25.54 8.88 -2.18
CA VAL A 86 -24.71 8.44 -1.05
C VAL A 86 -23.43 7.72 -1.50
N ARG A 87 -23.46 6.96 -2.60
CA ARG A 87 -22.27 6.23 -3.08
C ARG A 87 -21.24 7.15 -3.74
N ARG A 88 -21.70 8.09 -4.57
CA ARG A 88 -20.81 9.07 -5.23
C ARG A 88 -20.25 10.08 -4.24
N ALA A 89 -21.08 10.54 -3.30
CA ALA A 89 -20.68 11.45 -2.25
C ALA A 89 -19.66 10.80 -1.31
N LYS A 90 -19.89 9.58 -0.83
CA LYS A 90 -18.92 8.81 0.00
C LYS A 90 -17.58 8.65 -0.70
N LYS A 91 -17.56 8.37 -2.01
CA LYS A 91 -16.32 8.24 -2.78
C LYS A 91 -15.56 9.57 -2.92
N LYS A 92 -16.27 10.67 -3.21
CA LYS A 92 -15.67 12.01 -3.31
C LYS A 92 -15.17 12.50 -1.94
N LEU A 93 -15.98 12.30 -0.90
CA LEU A 93 -15.64 12.68 0.46
C LEU A 93 -14.44 11.89 0.99
N ARG A 94 -14.45 10.57 0.75
CA ARG A 94 -13.31 9.73 1.08
C ARG A 94 -12.03 10.22 0.40
N LYS A 95 -12.09 10.53 -0.91
CA LYS A 95 -10.94 11.07 -1.65
C LYS A 95 -10.47 12.40 -1.06
N TYR A 96 -11.41 13.29 -0.70
CA TYR A 96 -11.12 14.59 -0.10
C TYR A 96 -10.45 14.46 1.27
N VAL A 97 -11.04 13.68 2.19
CA VAL A 97 -10.48 13.46 3.54
C VAL A 97 -9.11 12.77 3.47
N GLU A 98 -8.97 11.79 2.60
CA GLU A 98 -7.69 11.08 2.42
C GLU A 98 -6.59 11.94 1.82
N SER A 99 -6.93 12.99 1.05
CA SER A 99 -5.97 13.93 0.44
C SER A 99 -5.80 15.23 1.22
N HIS A 100 -6.60 15.45 2.26
CA HIS A 100 -6.52 16.69 3.03
C HIS A 100 -5.23 16.73 3.86
N THR A 101 -4.49 17.81 3.74
CA THR A 101 -3.16 18.00 4.40
C THR A 101 -3.21 17.73 5.90
N TYR A 102 -4.29 18.16 6.57
CA TYR A 102 -4.49 17.92 8.00
C TYR A 102 -4.60 16.42 8.33
N ALA A 103 -5.40 15.67 7.54
CA ALA A 103 -5.58 14.24 7.78
C ALA A 103 -4.30 13.44 7.47
N ILE A 104 -3.52 13.86 6.46
CA ILE A 104 -2.22 13.26 6.15
C ILE A 104 -1.25 13.52 7.32
N ARG A 105 -1.25 14.75 7.84
CA ARG A 105 -0.41 15.11 8.98
C ARG A 105 -0.76 14.29 10.23
N GLU A 106 -2.02 14.27 10.64
CA GLU A 106 -2.50 13.52 11.80
C GLU A 106 -2.13 12.03 11.72
N LYS A 107 -2.38 11.41 10.57
CA LYS A 107 -1.97 10.00 10.35
C LYS A 107 -0.45 9.81 10.40
N THR A 108 0.31 10.75 9.88
CA THR A 108 1.77 10.72 9.92
C THR A 108 2.28 10.76 11.36
N GLU A 109 1.74 11.64 12.18
CA GLU A 109 2.08 11.76 13.60
C GLU A 109 1.78 10.45 14.33
N ILE A 110 0.57 9.90 14.17
CA ILE A 110 0.18 8.62 14.78
C ILE A 110 1.13 7.49 14.36
N MET A 111 1.46 7.37 13.07
CA MET A 111 2.33 6.30 12.55
C MET A 111 3.76 6.43 13.08
N ILE A 112 4.32 7.64 13.10
CA ILE A 112 5.69 7.87 13.57
C ILE A 112 5.77 7.68 15.08
N ASP A 113 4.80 8.21 15.83
CA ASP A 113 4.75 8.07 17.30
C ASP A 113 4.58 6.60 17.68
N HIS A 114 3.66 5.88 17.06
CA HIS A 114 3.51 4.44 17.27
C HIS A 114 4.81 3.68 16.99
N PHE A 115 5.50 4.00 15.89
CA PHE A 115 6.77 3.35 15.55
C PHE A 115 7.83 3.60 16.61
N HIS A 116 7.96 4.82 17.11
CA HIS A 116 8.90 5.13 18.18
C HIS A 116 8.52 4.46 19.50
N ASP A 117 7.26 4.60 19.92
CA ASP A 117 6.82 4.28 21.27
C ASP A 117 6.44 2.80 21.45
N SER A 118 6.02 2.12 20.38
CA SER A 118 5.58 0.71 20.44
C SER A 118 6.51 -0.25 19.71
N VAL A 119 7.28 0.22 18.73
CA VAL A 119 8.16 -0.66 17.95
C VAL A 119 9.61 -0.51 18.42
N MET A 120 10.14 0.70 18.38
CA MET A 120 11.56 0.91 18.67
C MET A 120 11.87 0.89 20.18
N SER A 121 11.01 1.44 21.03
CA SER A 121 11.19 1.38 22.49
C SER A 121 11.20 -0.06 23.01
N HIS A 122 10.40 -0.95 22.40
CA HIS A 122 10.37 -2.37 22.73
C HIS A 122 11.39 -3.21 21.95
N ARG A 123 12.30 -2.57 21.23
CA ARG A 123 13.36 -3.22 20.44
C ARG A 123 12.85 -4.34 19.52
N LYS A 124 11.67 -4.16 18.89
CA LYS A 124 11.14 -5.12 17.92
C LYS A 124 12.16 -5.42 16.84
N ILE A 125 12.22 -6.68 16.40
CA ILE A 125 13.22 -7.19 15.44
C ILE A 125 14.65 -6.80 15.88
N GLY A 126 14.98 -6.99 17.19
CA GLY A 126 16.30 -6.65 17.72
C GLY A 126 16.65 -5.14 17.65
N GLY A 127 15.66 -4.25 17.56
CA GLY A 127 15.86 -2.82 17.36
C GLY A 127 16.15 -2.42 15.92
N GLN A 128 16.01 -3.34 14.97
CA GLN A 128 16.25 -3.11 13.53
C GLN A 128 14.97 -2.94 12.71
N ALA A 129 13.80 -2.94 13.34
CA ALA A 129 12.51 -2.84 12.68
C ALA A 129 12.43 -1.67 11.68
N ARG A 130 11.75 -1.91 10.57
CA ARG A 130 11.43 -0.97 9.50
C ARG A 130 9.92 -0.88 9.31
N SER A 131 9.45 0.20 8.74
CA SER A 131 8.02 0.39 8.45
C SER A 131 7.82 0.78 7.00
N MET A 132 6.79 0.23 6.37
CA MET A 132 6.42 0.56 5.00
C MET A 132 5.00 1.12 4.96
N ILE A 133 4.85 2.26 4.31
CA ILE A 133 3.59 2.95 4.11
C ILE A 133 3.20 2.83 2.63
N VAL A 134 2.13 2.08 2.35
CA VAL A 134 1.62 1.92 0.99
C VAL A 134 0.51 2.93 0.75
N THR A 135 0.64 3.69 -0.32
CA THR A 135 -0.30 4.75 -0.69
C THR A 135 -1.04 4.42 -1.98
N GLY A 136 -2.25 4.93 -2.12
CA GLY A 136 -3.11 4.66 -3.28
C GLY A 136 -2.77 5.47 -4.54
N SER A 137 -1.76 6.34 -4.49
CA SER A 137 -1.27 7.10 -5.65
C SER A 137 0.11 7.70 -5.39
N ILE A 138 0.82 8.04 -6.46
CA ILE A 138 2.14 8.70 -6.41
C ILE A 138 2.03 10.09 -5.76
N GLU A 139 0.96 10.83 -6.05
CA GLU A 139 0.68 12.12 -5.41
C GLU A 139 0.61 11.99 -3.89
N ARG A 140 -0.08 10.95 -3.39
CA ARG A 140 -0.16 10.67 -1.95
C ARG A 140 1.17 10.22 -1.38
N ALA A 141 1.94 9.41 -2.10
CA ALA A 141 3.28 9.03 -1.65
C ALA A 141 4.14 10.27 -1.45
N TYR A 142 4.08 11.23 -2.37
CA TYR A 142 4.77 12.50 -2.25
C TYR A 142 4.30 13.32 -1.04
N GLN A 143 2.97 13.45 -0.85
CA GLN A 143 2.39 14.18 0.29
C GLN A 143 2.78 13.56 1.64
N TYR A 144 2.66 12.23 1.77
CA TYR A 144 3.09 11.52 2.98
C TYR A 144 4.60 11.65 3.20
N TYR A 145 5.41 11.53 2.15
CA TYR A 145 6.86 11.71 2.27
C TYR A 145 7.21 13.09 2.85
N GLN A 146 6.59 14.15 2.34
CA GLN A 146 6.80 15.50 2.86
C GLN A 146 6.37 15.61 4.34
N ALA A 147 5.22 15.06 4.68
CA ALA A 147 4.71 15.04 6.06
C ALA A 147 5.65 14.27 6.99
N PHE A 148 6.14 13.09 6.57
CA PHE A 148 7.11 12.29 7.33
C PHE A 148 8.42 13.05 7.55
N VAL A 149 9.00 13.62 6.51
CA VAL A 149 10.26 14.40 6.60
C VAL A 149 10.10 15.57 7.56
N ASN A 150 8.98 16.29 7.50
CA ASN A 150 8.70 17.42 8.37
C ASN A 150 8.52 16.98 9.83
N TYR A 151 7.67 15.98 10.10
CA TYR A 151 7.39 15.55 11.45
C TYR A 151 8.58 14.85 12.12
N LEU A 152 9.34 14.04 11.38
CA LEU A 152 10.59 13.45 11.88
C LEU A 152 11.60 14.54 12.31
N ARG A 153 11.66 15.65 11.56
CA ARG A 153 12.50 16.81 11.92
C ARG A 153 11.99 17.54 13.16
N GLU A 154 10.68 17.81 13.24
CA GLU A 154 10.04 18.46 14.40
C GLU A 154 10.25 17.63 15.67
N ARG A 155 10.06 16.31 15.57
CA ARG A 155 10.29 15.37 16.68
C ARG A 155 11.78 15.19 17.04
N LYS A 156 12.70 15.75 16.25
CA LYS A 156 14.14 15.50 16.35
C LYS A 156 14.48 14.00 16.30
N SER A 157 13.74 13.26 15.48
CA SER A 157 13.98 11.83 15.30
C SER A 157 15.33 11.58 14.62
N PRO A 158 16.08 10.54 15.04
CA PRO A 158 17.29 10.13 14.35
C PRO A 158 17.00 9.45 13.01
N TYR A 159 15.73 9.10 12.76
CA TYR A 159 15.33 8.31 11.60
C TYR A 159 14.97 9.17 10.38
N LYS A 160 15.07 8.56 9.21
CA LYS A 160 14.71 9.16 7.91
C LYS A 160 13.74 8.29 7.15
N ALA A 161 13.03 8.93 6.23
CA ALA A 161 12.12 8.28 5.29
C ALA A 161 12.73 8.21 3.89
N ILE A 162 12.33 7.19 3.13
CA ILE A 162 12.57 7.01 1.69
C ILE A 162 11.23 7.01 0.98
N VAL A 163 11.15 7.60 -0.21
CA VAL A 163 9.98 7.47 -1.08
C VAL A 163 10.29 6.60 -2.29
N ALA A 164 9.32 5.79 -2.72
CA ALA A 164 9.46 4.89 -3.85
C ALA A 164 8.24 4.93 -4.77
N PHE A 165 8.47 5.36 -6.01
CA PHE A 165 7.49 5.38 -7.11
C PHE A 165 8.23 5.34 -8.44
N SER A 166 7.51 5.12 -9.56
CA SER A 166 8.12 5.06 -10.89
C SER A 166 7.85 6.34 -11.67
N GLY A 167 8.83 6.75 -12.49
CA GLY A 167 8.69 7.88 -13.41
C GLY A 167 9.05 9.25 -12.82
N GLU A 168 8.83 10.27 -13.65
CA GLU A 168 8.93 11.69 -13.30
C GLU A 168 7.52 12.27 -13.16
N HIS A 169 7.28 13.03 -12.11
CA HIS A 169 5.98 13.64 -11.82
C HIS A 169 6.15 15.11 -11.45
N GLU A 170 5.11 15.89 -11.70
CA GLU A 170 5.09 17.31 -11.38
C GLU A 170 4.19 17.57 -10.15
N PHE A 171 4.77 18.18 -9.12
CA PHE A 171 4.06 18.61 -7.93
C PHE A 171 4.39 20.07 -7.59
N GLY A 172 3.36 20.90 -7.54
CA GLY A 172 3.53 22.33 -7.27
C GLY A 172 4.46 23.05 -8.26
N GLY A 173 4.39 22.70 -9.56
CA GLY A 173 5.23 23.27 -10.61
C GLY A 173 6.68 22.77 -10.61
N ARG A 174 7.01 21.74 -9.83
CA ARG A 174 8.34 21.13 -9.79
C ARG A 174 8.30 19.69 -10.27
N LYS A 175 9.18 19.34 -11.19
CA LYS A 175 9.41 17.98 -11.63
C LYS A 175 10.26 17.23 -10.60
N VAL A 176 9.77 16.09 -10.16
CA VAL A 176 10.43 15.25 -9.15
C VAL A 176 10.48 13.80 -9.59
N THR A 177 11.53 13.12 -9.19
CA THR A 177 11.71 11.68 -9.28
C THR A 177 12.00 11.14 -7.88
N GLU A 178 11.84 9.84 -7.66
CA GLU A 178 12.26 9.25 -6.38
C GLU A 178 13.75 9.50 -6.09
N ALA A 179 14.60 9.51 -7.12
CA ALA A 179 16.03 9.78 -6.95
C ALA A 179 16.31 11.23 -6.51
N SER A 180 15.58 12.22 -7.07
CA SER A 180 15.74 13.62 -6.66
C SER A 180 15.26 13.88 -5.24
N LEU A 181 14.22 13.18 -4.78
CA LEU A 181 13.69 13.33 -3.43
C LEU A 181 14.56 12.62 -2.39
N ASN A 182 15.04 11.42 -2.71
CA ASN A 182 15.85 10.62 -1.79
C ASN A 182 17.32 11.04 -1.74
N GLY A 183 17.82 11.70 -2.78
CA GLY A 183 19.24 12.10 -2.90
C GLY A 183 20.18 10.95 -3.31
N PHE A 184 19.65 9.84 -3.83
CA PHE A 184 20.42 8.70 -4.34
C PHE A 184 19.64 7.95 -5.46
N PRO A 185 20.33 7.14 -6.30
CA PRO A 185 19.71 6.44 -7.41
C PRO A 185 18.61 5.45 -6.96
N SER A 186 17.51 5.39 -7.72
CA SER A 186 16.33 4.56 -7.47
C SER A 186 16.64 3.08 -7.20
N LYS A 187 17.58 2.51 -7.93
CA LYS A 187 18.01 1.11 -7.77
C LYS A 187 18.68 0.81 -6.44
N LYS A 188 19.12 1.84 -5.70
CA LYS A 188 19.72 1.69 -4.37
C LYS A 188 18.70 1.74 -3.23
N ILE A 189 17.41 1.92 -3.51
CA ILE A 189 16.37 2.00 -2.49
C ILE A 189 16.37 0.77 -1.57
N PRO A 190 16.35 -0.48 -2.06
CA PRO A 190 16.33 -1.65 -1.19
C PRO A 190 17.58 -1.72 -0.28
N GLU A 191 18.76 -1.47 -0.85
CA GLU A 191 20.02 -1.45 -0.10
C GLU A 191 20.04 -0.35 0.97
N LYS A 192 19.56 0.86 0.62
CA LYS A 192 19.53 2.01 1.53
C LYS A 192 18.50 1.84 2.63
N PHE A 193 17.38 1.21 2.33
CA PHE A 193 16.29 1.05 3.29
C PHE A 193 16.68 0.18 4.50
N ILE A 194 17.56 -0.79 4.32
CA ILE A 194 18.08 -1.62 5.41
C ILE A 194 19.23 -0.99 6.21
N GLN A 195 19.69 0.19 5.81
CA GLN A 195 20.77 0.94 6.48
C GLN A 195 20.23 2.08 7.35
N GLU A 196 20.97 2.41 8.43
CA GLU A 196 20.68 3.64 9.15
C GLU A 196 21.00 4.88 8.28
N PRO A 197 20.24 5.96 8.44
CA PRO A 197 19.17 6.20 9.41
C PRO A 197 17.75 5.88 8.87
N TYR A 198 17.62 5.14 7.78
CA TYR A 198 16.34 4.93 7.10
C TYR A 198 15.50 3.88 7.80
N ARG A 199 14.28 4.26 8.22
CA ARG A 199 13.33 3.38 8.93
C ARG A 199 11.94 3.34 8.29
N PHE A 200 11.63 4.28 7.40
CA PHE A 200 10.32 4.42 6.77
C PHE A 200 10.45 4.38 5.26
N LEU A 201 9.67 3.54 4.61
CA LEU A 201 9.53 3.47 3.15
C LEU A 201 8.11 3.85 2.76
N ILE A 202 7.94 4.95 2.04
CA ILE A 202 6.64 5.38 1.53
C ILE A 202 6.57 4.99 0.04
N ALA A 203 5.64 4.10 -0.31
CA ALA A 203 5.57 3.49 -1.63
C ALA A 203 4.23 3.72 -2.33
N ALA A 204 4.28 3.92 -3.65
CA ALA A 204 3.13 3.87 -4.54
C ALA A 204 3.46 2.99 -5.74
N ASP A 205 2.60 1.99 -6.02
CA ASP A 205 2.71 1.05 -7.14
C ASP A 205 4.08 0.32 -7.25
N LYS A 206 4.88 0.35 -6.18
CA LYS A 206 6.21 -0.22 -6.10
C LYS A 206 6.40 -0.89 -4.73
N PHE A 207 7.08 -2.02 -4.68
CA PHE A 207 7.32 -2.80 -3.46
C PHE A 207 6.06 -3.34 -2.75
N GLN A 208 4.91 -3.30 -3.39
CA GLN A 208 3.65 -3.80 -2.80
C GLN A 208 3.52 -5.33 -2.89
N THR A 209 4.14 -5.92 -3.90
CA THR A 209 4.15 -7.37 -4.13
C THR A 209 5.54 -7.83 -4.53
N GLY A 210 5.97 -9.00 -4.03
CA GLY A 210 7.26 -9.57 -4.37
C GLY A 210 8.47 -8.88 -3.73
N TYR A 211 8.27 -7.97 -2.78
CA TYR A 211 9.34 -7.37 -1.98
C TYR A 211 9.43 -8.12 -0.65
N ASP A 212 10.49 -8.87 -0.49
CA ASP A 212 10.79 -9.62 0.71
C ASP A 212 11.81 -8.84 1.56
N GLU A 213 11.35 -8.32 2.70
CA GLU A 213 12.18 -7.55 3.63
C GLU A 213 11.87 -7.99 5.07
N PRO A 214 12.71 -8.85 5.66
CA PRO A 214 12.49 -9.40 7.00
C PRO A 214 12.47 -8.37 8.14
N LEU A 215 12.98 -7.15 7.91
CA LEU A 215 12.98 -6.09 8.91
C LEU A 215 11.66 -5.29 8.94
N LEU A 216 10.74 -5.53 8.03
CA LEU A 216 9.40 -4.92 8.07
C LEU A 216 8.59 -5.47 9.25
N HIS A 217 7.96 -4.55 10.00
CA HIS A 217 7.18 -4.84 11.20
C HIS A 217 5.75 -4.31 11.06
#